data_0216fff3058f4e5b15cf9cd5129721ac
#
_entry.id   0216fff3058f4e5b15cf9cd5129721ac
#
_cell.length_a   1.000
_cell.length_b   1.000
_cell.length_c   1.000
_cell.angle_alpha   90.00
_cell.angle_beta   90.00
_cell.angle_gamma   90.00
#
_symmetry.space_group_name_H-M   'P 1'
#
loop_
_entity.id
_entity.type
_entity.pdbx_description
1 polymer ?
#
loop_
_entity_poly.entity_id
_entity_poly.type
_entity_poly.pdbx_seq_one_letter_code
_entity_poly.pdbx_strand_id
1 'polypeptide(L)'
;MRGLFLYIIFKLWWKTFFSVIIGVRFIGAKRFFGHQQFILASNHNSHADAVTLMSAIPPTMLAKTFPVAAADYFGRNKFISFISWLFLNLILIPRKRASYAGEPDPIQIMDRALKDGKSLILFPEGSRGEAGKLQAFKKGIGILMENNRNIPIIPIYMEGIGRVLPKGNKIMLPSLTKIYVGDPIYIQDELAEEITSLVEKRVLELKDKSALFRPRFNS
;
A
#
# COMPACT_ATOMS: atom_id res chain seq x y z
N MET A 1 -1.54 -2.79 24.33
CA MET A 1 -0.24 -2.10 24.27
C MET A 1 0.21 -1.81 22.84
N ARG A 2 0.25 -2.80 21.90
CA ARG A 2 0.71 -2.59 20.52
C ARG A 2 -0.12 -1.55 19.74
N GLY A 3 -1.45 -1.55 19.88
CA GLY A 3 -2.32 -0.56 19.20
C GLY A 3 -2.03 0.89 19.63
N LEU A 4 -1.79 1.13 20.90
CA LEU A 4 -1.41 2.45 21.42
C LEU A 4 -0.03 2.88 20.88
N PHE A 5 0.93 1.96 20.83
CA PHE A 5 2.26 2.21 20.28
C PHE A 5 2.21 2.61 18.79
N LEU A 6 1.47 1.85 17.97
CA LEU A 6 1.26 2.17 16.56
C LEU A 6 0.51 3.51 16.38
N TYR A 7 -0.47 3.80 17.24
CA TYR A 7 -1.17 5.08 17.23
C TYR A 7 -0.20 6.25 17.44
N ILE A 8 0.64 6.19 18.48
CA ILE A 8 1.63 7.22 18.77
C ILE A 8 2.56 7.42 17.58
N ILE A 9 3.14 6.34 17.06
CA ILE A 9 4.08 6.38 15.94
C ILE A 9 3.42 6.96 14.68
N PHE A 10 2.29 6.38 14.24
CA PHE A 10 1.70 6.75 12.96
C PHE A 10 0.85 8.02 13.02
N LYS A 11 0.24 8.36 14.14
CA LYS A 11 -0.65 9.52 14.25
C LYS A 11 0.03 10.76 14.80
N LEU A 12 0.91 10.63 15.76
CA LEU A 12 1.62 11.79 16.33
C LEU A 12 2.91 12.08 15.56
N TRP A 13 3.73 11.07 15.31
CA TRP A 13 5.03 11.27 14.65
C TRP A 13 4.93 11.30 13.11
N TRP A 14 4.57 10.18 12.48
CA TRP A 14 4.63 10.08 11.03
C TRP A 14 3.61 10.96 10.31
N LYS A 15 2.38 11.05 10.81
CA LYS A 15 1.38 11.93 10.19
C LYS A 15 1.82 13.39 10.25
N THR A 16 2.30 13.86 11.39
CA THR A 16 2.80 15.23 11.56
C THR A 16 4.02 15.46 10.67
N PHE A 17 4.99 14.55 10.71
CA PHE A 17 6.18 14.61 9.87
C PHE A 17 5.83 14.67 8.37
N PHE A 18 5.02 13.75 7.88
CA PHE A 18 4.62 13.74 6.47
C PHE A 18 3.80 14.96 6.08
N SER A 19 2.88 15.42 6.92
CA SER A 19 2.03 16.56 6.60
C SER A 19 2.77 17.89 6.66
N VAL A 20 3.60 18.10 7.68
CA VAL A 20 4.27 19.39 7.96
C VAL A 20 5.62 19.48 7.26
N ILE A 21 6.46 18.45 7.39
CA ILE A 21 7.85 18.48 6.88
C ILE A 21 7.89 18.09 5.39
N ILE A 22 7.15 17.06 4.99
CA ILE A 22 7.18 16.56 3.62
C ILE A 22 6.09 17.22 2.75
N GLY A 23 5.00 17.71 3.35
CA GLY A 23 3.89 18.32 2.61
C GLY A 23 2.93 17.30 1.98
N VAL A 24 2.75 16.13 2.59
CA VAL A 24 1.82 15.09 2.11
C VAL A 24 0.37 15.50 2.35
N ARG A 25 -0.44 15.46 1.29
CA ARG A 25 -1.88 15.70 1.33
C ARG A 25 -2.67 14.48 0.89
N PHE A 26 -3.64 14.08 1.70
CA PHE A 26 -4.57 13.00 1.36
C PHE A 26 -5.86 13.55 0.78
N ILE A 27 -6.22 13.13 -0.41
CA ILE A 27 -7.44 13.51 -1.13
C ILE A 27 -8.36 12.28 -1.14
N GLY A 28 -9.55 12.41 -0.56
CA GLY A 28 -10.50 11.31 -0.46
C GLY A 28 -10.29 10.36 0.73
N ALA A 29 -9.49 10.71 1.73
CA ALA A 29 -9.21 9.85 2.90
C ALA A 29 -10.46 9.39 3.68
N LYS A 30 -11.61 10.07 3.51
CA LYS A 30 -12.89 9.64 4.11
C LYS A 30 -13.31 8.23 3.67
N ARG A 31 -12.82 7.75 2.51
CA ARG A 31 -13.09 6.42 1.97
C ARG A 31 -12.48 5.27 2.77
N PHE A 32 -11.58 5.56 3.71
CA PHE A 32 -11.09 4.55 4.66
C PHE A 32 -12.10 4.22 5.76
N PHE A 33 -13.09 5.10 5.98
CA PHE A 33 -14.07 4.90 7.04
C PHE A 33 -15.25 4.04 6.57
N GLY A 34 -15.89 3.35 7.51
CA GLY A 34 -17.05 2.50 7.23
C GLY A 34 -16.70 1.04 6.87
N HIS A 35 -15.41 0.70 6.77
CA HIS A 35 -14.96 -0.66 6.47
C HIS A 35 -14.32 -1.27 7.71
N GLN A 36 -14.71 -2.51 8.05
CA GLN A 36 -14.06 -3.29 9.13
C GLN A 36 -12.76 -3.93 8.63
N GLN A 37 -12.68 -4.19 7.33
CA GLN A 37 -11.56 -4.81 6.63
C GLN A 37 -11.49 -4.27 5.21
N PHE A 38 -10.29 -4.16 4.64
CA PHE A 38 -10.06 -3.69 3.27
C PHE A 38 -8.69 -4.14 2.74
N ILE A 39 -8.53 -4.05 1.43
CA ILE A 39 -7.22 -4.11 0.77
C ILE A 39 -6.95 -2.74 0.14
N LEU A 40 -5.81 -2.12 0.46
CA LEU A 40 -5.32 -0.95 -0.28
C LEU A 40 -4.44 -1.41 -1.43
N ALA A 41 -4.77 -1.01 -2.64
CA ALA A 41 -3.96 -1.28 -3.83
C ALA A 41 -3.36 0.03 -4.35
N SER A 42 -2.04 0.15 -4.32
CA SER A 42 -1.33 1.39 -4.65
C SER A 42 -0.16 1.18 -5.59
N ASN A 43 0.23 2.23 -6.34
CA ASN A 43 1.52 2.28 -7.01
C ASN A 43 2.68 2.29 -6.00
N HIS A 44 3.88 1.88 -6.44
CA HIS A 44 5.05 1.70 -5.56
C HIS A 44 6.29 2.38 -6.12
N ASN A 45 6.69 3.50 -5.54
CA ASN A 45 7.79 4.31 -6.04
C ASN A 45 8.83 4.67 -4.96
N SER A 46 8.53 4.43 -3.67
CA SER A 46 9.39 4.88 -2.55
C SER A 46 9.39 3.89 -1.39
N HIS A 47 10.46 3.91 -0.61
CA HIS A 47 10.49 3.24 0.70
C HIS A 47 9.51 3.84 1.71
N ALA A 48 9.12 5.10 1.50
CA ALA A 48 8.17 5.79 2.36
C ALA A 48 6.69 5.44 2.11
N ASP A 49 6.37 4.72 1.02
CA ASP A 49 5.00 4.47 0.58
C ASP A 49 4.14 3.82 1.67
N ALA A 50 4.60 2.69 2.21
CA ALA A 50 3.87 1.95 3.23
C ALA A 50 3.66 2.76 4.50
N VAL A 51 4.71 3.46 4.97
CA VAL A 51 4.66 4.30 6.19
C VAL A 51 3.68 5.46 5.99
N THR A 52 3.72 6.08 4.81
CA THR A 52 2.81 7.18 4.47
C THR A 52 1.36 6.71 4.44
N LEU A 53 1.06 5.58 3.81
CA LEU A 53 -0.30 5.01 3.81
C LEU A 53 -0.76 4.66 5.23
N MET A 54 0.09 4.01 6.04
CA MET A 54 -0.23 3.71 7.45
C MET A 54 -0.57 4.97 8.25
N SER A 55 0.06 6.11 7.96
CA SER A 55 -0.25 7.37 8.65
C SER A 55 -1.69 7.87 8.39
N ALA A 56 -2.31 7.48 7.27
CA ALA A 56 -3.69 7.82 6.91
C ALA A 56 -4.73 6.87 7.51
N ILE A 57 -4.36 5.62 7.81
CA ILE A 57 -5.30 4.60 8.30
C ILE A 57 -5.98 5.06 9.59
N PRO A 58 -7.31 4.88 9.75
CA PRO A 58 -8.01 5.20 10.99
C PRO A 58 -7.38 4.52 12.20
N PRO A 59 -7.32 5.17 13.38
CA PRO A 59 -6.69 4.61 14.58
C PRO A 59 -7.20 3.22 14.95
N THR A 60 -8.49 2.99 14.79
CA THR A 60 -9.16 1.71 15.08
C THR A 60 -8.72 0.57 14.18
N MET A 61 -8.17 0.89 12.99
CA MET A 61 -7.74 -0.07 11.98
C MET A 61 -6.22 -0.28 11.95
N LEU A 62 -5.42 0.60 12.58
CA LEU A 62 -3.95 0.55 12.53
C LEU A 62 -3.37 -0.80 12.94
N ALA A 63 -3.87 -1.36 14.06
CA ALA A 63 -3.37 -2.64 14.57
C ALA A 63 -3.76 -3.84 13.70
N LYS A 64 -4.76 -3.68 12.85
CA LYS A 64 -5.29 -4.70 11.93
C LYS A 64 -4.83 -4.51 10.48
N THR A 65 -4.10 -3.44 10.18
CA THR A 65 -3.63 -3.14 8.82
C THR A 65 -2.14 -3.46 8.67
N PHE A 66 -1.82 -4.23 7.63
CA PHE A 66 -0.50 -4.80 7.41
C PHE A 66 -0.03 -4.50 5.99
N PRO A 67 1.02 -3.71 5.80
CA PRO A 67 1.72 -3.65 4.53
C PRO A 67 2.38 -5.00 4.21
N VAL A 68 2.27 -5.43 2.96
CA VAL A 68 2.90 -6.67 2.48
C VAL A 68 4.22 -6.33 1.81
N ALA A 69 5.28 -7.04 2.18
CA ALA A 69 6.62 -6.81 1.70
C ALA A 69 7.35 -8.12 1.37
N ALA A 70 8.32 -8.03 0.47
CA ALA A 70 9.11 -9.18 0.07
C ALA A 70 10.13 -9.56 1.17
N ALA A 71 10.15 -10.84 1.54
CA ALA A 71 10.97 -11.37 2.62
C ALA A 71 12.48 -11.26 2.36
N ASP A 72 12.91 -11.37 1.10
CA ASP A 72 14.33 -11.25 0.69
C ASP A 72 14.92 -9.87 0.96
N TYR A 73 14.10 -8.83 1.01
CA TYR A 73 14.54 -7.48 1.35
C TYR A 73 14.71 -7.29 2.86
N PHE A 74 13.79 -7.82 3.65
CA PHE A 74 13.76 -7.64 5.11
C PHE A 74 14.36 -8.83 5.86
N GLY A 75 14.39 -10.04 5.25
CA GLY A 75 14.80 -11.29 5.91
C GLY A 75 16.30 -11.46 6.10
N ARG A 76 17.15 -10.62 5.49
CA ARG A 76 18.62 -10.73 5.60
C ARG A 76 19.17 -10.46 7.00
N ASN A 77 18.45 -9.70 7.82
CA ASN A 77 18.86 -9.33 9.16
C ASN A 77 17.66 -9.46 10.10
N LYS A 78 17.76 -10.36 11.08
CA LYS A 78 16.71 -10.59 12.09
C LYS A 78 16.34 -9.34 12.86
N PHE A 79 17.31 -8.45 13.13
CA PHE A 79 17.07 -7.17 13.80
C PHE A 79 16.26 -6.22 12.92
N ILE A 80 16.59 -6.11 11.62
CA ILE A 80 15.81 -5.31 10.66
C ILE A 80 14.39 -5.88 10.51
N SER A 81 14.26 -7.20 10.44
CA SER A 81 12.94 -7.86 10.40
C SER A 81 12.10 -7.57 11.65
N PHE A 82 12.71 -7.64 12.83
CA PHE A 82 12.05 -7.32 14.10
C PHE A 82 11.63 -5.84 14.16
N ILE A 83 12.50 -4.92 13.82
CA ILE A 83 12.20 -3.48 13.77
C ILE A 83 11.09 -3.20 12.75
N SER A 84 11.18 -3.79 11.56
CA SER A 84 10.15 -3.63 10.53
C SER A 84 8.80 -4.20 10.97
N TRP A 85 8.79 -5.34 11.64
CA TRP A 85 7.58 -5.90 12.23
C TRP A 85 7.01 -5.01 13.34
N LEU A 86 7.85 -4.51 14.22
CA LEU A 86 7.44 -3.67 15.35
C LEU A 86 6.88 -2.31 14.87
N PHE A 87 7.60 -1.65 13.96
CA PHE A 87 7.29 -0.28 13.53
C PHE A 87 6.35 -0.22 12.33
N LEU A 88 6.38 -1.20 11.41
CA LEU A 88 5.60 -1.15 10.16
C LEU A 88 4.48 -2.17 10.09
N ASN A 89 4.35 -3.05 11.08
CA ASN A 89 3.30 -4.08 11.08
C ASN A 89 3.32 -4.98 9.82
N LEU A 90 4.52 -5.33 9.30
CA LEU A 90 4.67 -5.98 8.00
C LEU A 90 4.26 -7.46 7.99
N ILE A 91 3.67 -7.89 6.87
CA ILE A 91 3.61 -9.30 6.47
C ILE A 91 4.69 -9.53 5.41
N LEU A 92 5.59 -10.47 5.68
CA LEU A 92 6.65 -10.84 4.76
C LEU A 92 6.22 -12.03 3.90
N ILE A 93 6.36 -11.90 2.57
CA ILE A 93 6.01 -12.93 1.60
C ILE A 93 7.21 -13.26 0.69
N PRO A 94 7.33 -14.49 0.19
CA PRO A 94 8.27 -14.80 -0.86
C PRO A 94 7.90 -14.09 -2.17
N ARG A 95 8.90 -13.78 -3.02
CA ARG A 95 8.63 -13.12 -4.32
C ARG A 95 8.05 -14.05 -5.36
N LYS A 96 8.33 -15.33 -5.27
CA LYS A 96 7.85 -16.34 -6.20
C LYS A 96 6.73 -17.13 -5.57
N ARG A 97 5.83 -17.64 -6.38
CA ARG A 97 4.84 -18.61 -5.95
C ARG A 97 5.53 -19.94 -5.64
N ALA A 98 4.91 -20.72 -4.77
CA ALA A 98 5.34 -22.08 -4.45
C ALA A 98 5.44 -22.93 -5.73
N SER A 99 6.56 -23.62 -5.89
CA SER A 99 6.82 -24.53 -7.00
C SER A 99 6.59 -25.99 -6.61
N TYR A 100 6.54 -26.28 -5.31
CA TYR A 100 6.29 -27.62 -4.77
C TYR A 100 5.50 -27.55 -3.46
N ALA A 101 4.90 -28.66 -3.06
CA ALA A 101 4.13 -28.74 -1.82
C ALA A 101 5.02 -28.48 -0.59
N GLY A 102 4.53 -27.59 0.29
CA GLY A 102 5.28 -27.20 1.49
C GLY A 102 6.14 -25.96 1.34
N GLU A 103 6.36 -25.47 0.12
CA GLU A 103 6.98 -24.15 -0.09
C GLU A 103 6.00 -23.03 0.27
N PRO A 104 6.44 -21.95 0.96
CA PRO A 104 5.57 -20.83 1.28
C PRO A 104 5.03 -20.15 0.01
N ASP A 105 3.71 -20.12 -0.16
CA ASP A 105 3.04 -19.41 -1.26
C ASP A 105 2.60 -18.01 -0.80
N PRO A 106 3.00 -16.94 -1.51
CA PRO A 106 2.64 -15.57 -1.14
C PRO A 106 1.12 -15.33 -1.11
N ILE A 107 0.36 -15.97 -2.01
CA ILE A 107 -1.10 -15.82 -2.05
C ILE A 107 -1.74 -16.48 -0.82
N GLN A 108 -1.30 -17.68 -0.46
CA GLN A 108 -1.81 -18.37 0.73
C GLN A 108 -1.52 -17.61 2.02
N ILE A 109 -0.32 -16.99 2.14
CA ILE A 109 0.03 -16.17 3.31
C ILE A 109 -0.90 -14.96 3.42
N MET A 110 -1.15 -14.26 2.30
CA MET A 110 -2.06 -13.12 2.26
C MET A 110 -3.52 -13.52 2.51
N ASP A 111 -3.97 -14.61 1.90
CA ASP A 111 -5.32 -15.16 2.08
C ASP A 111 -5.58 -15.50 3.56
N ARG A 112 -4.64 -16.19 4.20
CA ARG A 112 -4.72 -16.49 5.63
C ARG A 112 -4.81 -15.23 6.48
N ALA A 113 -4.01 -14.20 6.15
CA ALA A 113 -4.06 -12.93 6.87
C ALA A 113 -5.43 -12.24 6.72
N LEU A 114 -6.05 -12.30 5.52
CA LEU A 114 -7.40 -11.78 5.31
C LEU A 114 -8.45 -12.58 6.10
N LYS A 115 -8.35 -13.90 6.12
CA LYS A 115 -9.23 -14.77 6.94
C LYS A 115 -9.10 -14.52 8.43
N ASP A 116 -7.92 -14.10 8.90
CA ASP A 116 -7.68 -13.66 10.28
C ASP A 116 -8.26 -12.22 10.55
N GLY A 117 -9.00 -11.62 9.64
CA GLY A 117 -9.60 -10.29 9.77
C GLY A 117 -8.61 -9.13 9.63
N LYS A 118 -7.43 -9.36 9.05
CA LYS A 118 -6.42 -8.32 8.79
C LYS A 118 -6.72 -7.60 7.47
N SER A 119 -6.48 -6.29 7.43
CA SER A 119 -6.45 -5.48 6.21
C SER A 119 -5.04 -5.47 5.64
N LEU A 120 -4.91 -5.41 4.32
CA LEU A 120 -3.61 -5.43 3.65
C LEU A 120 -3.35 -4.14 2.88
N ILE A 121 -2.08 -3.72 2.83
CA ILE A 121 -1.58 -2.72 1.89
C ILE A 121 -0.73 -3.46 0.87
N LEU A 122 -1.17 -3.46 -0.37
CA LEU A 122 -0.53 -4.13 -1.49
C LEU A 122 0.00 -3.13 -2.50
N PHE A 123 1.14 -3.49 -3.07
CA PHE A 123 1.73 -2.82 -4.22
C PHE A 123 1.76 -3.82 -5.38
N PRO A 124 0.68 -3.87 -6.21
CA PRO A 124 0.51 -4.93 -7.21
C PRO A 124 1.59 -4.94 -8.30
N GLU A 125 2.35 -3.85 -8.47
CA GLU A 125 3.54 -3.78 -9.32
C GLU A 125 4.62 -4.82 -8.90
N GLY A 126 4.64 -5.22 -7.62
CA GLY A 126 5.55 -6.21 -7.05
C GLY A 126 6.99 -5.76 -6.88
N SER A 127 7.34 -4.58 -7.37
CA SER A 127 8.65 -3.94 -7.17
C SER A 127 8.51 -2.43 -7.29
N ARG A 128 9.44 -1.68 -6.70
CA ARG A 128 9.48 -0.24 -6.86
C ARG A 128 9.89 0.15 -8.27
N GLY A 129 9.05 0.96 -8.90
CA GLY A 129 9.29 1.55 -10.20
C GLY A 129 10.07 2.86 -10.14
N GLU A 130 10.20 3.51 -11.30
CA GLU A 130 10.70 4.87 -11.42
C GLU A 130 9.65 5.86 -10.92
N ALA A 131 10.13 6.98 -10.35
CA ALA A 131 9.23 8.04 -9.86
C ALA A 131 8.31 8.55 -10.96
N GLY A 132 7.00 8.51 -10.71
CA GLY A 132 5.96 8.99 -11.65
C GLY A 132 5.57 8.01 -12.75
N LYS A 133 6.23 6.86 -12.87
CA LYS A 133 5.85 5.79 -13.79
C LYS A 133 5.10 4.70 -13.04
N LEU A 134 3.93 4.32 -13.53
CA LEU A 134 3.17 3.16 -13.06
C LEU A 134 3.62 1.95 -13.86
N GLN A 135 3.92 0.84 -13.19
CA GLN A 135 4.19 -0.45 -13.82
C GLN A 135 2.88 -1.26 -13.90
N ALA A 136 2.83 -2.21 -14.85
CA ALA A 136 1.71 -3.12 -14.96
C ALA A 136 1.51 -3.94 -13.67
N PHE A 137 0.25 -4.13 -13.30
CA PHE A 137 -0.09 -4.90 -12.12
C PHE A 137 0.05 -6.40 -12.36
N LYS A 138 0.59 -7.09 -11.38
CA LYS A 138 0.72 -8.56 -11.40
C LYS A 138 -0.59 -9.22 -11.00
N LYS A 139 -0.87 -10.37 -11.59
CA LYS A 139 -2.10 -11.17 -11.35
C LYS A 139 -2.35 -11.57 -9.89
N GLY A 140 -1.35 -11.40 -9.01
CA GLY A 140 -1.43 -11.80 -7.61
C GLY A 140 -2.59 -11.16 -6.85
N ILE A 141 -2.91 -9.89 -7.13
CA ILE A 141 -4.06 -9.23 -6.50
C ILE A 141 -5.38 -9.84 -6.96
N GLY A 142 -5.53 -10.16 -8.25
CA GLY A 142 -6.72 -10.80 -8.79
C GLY A 142 -6.94 -12.18 -8.18
N ILE A 143 -5.91 -13.03 -8.17
CA ILE A 143 -5.97 -14.37 -7.59
C ILE A 143 -6.34 -14.32 -6.10
N LEU A 144 -5.81 -13.36 -5.34
CA LEU A 144 -6.15 -13.17 -3.94
C LEU A 144 -7.62 -12.81 -3.77
N MET A 145 -8.15 -11.96 -4.64
CA MET A 145 -9.50 -11.43 -4.53
C MET A 145 -10.59 -12.37 -5.02
N GLU A 146 -10.29 -13.30 -5.91
CA GLU A 146 -11.23 -14.38 -6.27
C GLU A 146 -11.72 -15.17 -5.05
N ASN A 147 -10.85 -15.33 -4.06
CA ASN A 147 -11.17 -16.04 -2.82
C ASN A 147 -11.67 -15.13 -1.68
N ASN A 148 -11.65 -13.80 -1.87
CA ASN A 148 -11.94 -12.82 -0.81
C ASN A 148 -12.88 -11.70 -1.31
N ARG A 149 -13.90 -12.05 -2.09
CA ARG A 149 -14.81 -11.11 -2.80
C ARG A 149 -15.57 -10.17 -1.88
N ASN A 150 -15.80 -10.56 -0.63
CA ASN A 150 -16.48 -9.77 0.38
C ASN A 150 -15.63 -8.61 0.94
N ILE A 151 -14.33 -8.57 0.62
CA ILE A 151 -13.41 -7.54 1.12
C ILE A 151 -13.24 -6.46 0.05
N PRO A 152 -13.56 -5.18 0.34
CA PRO A 152 -13.39 -4.12 -0.64
C PRO A 152 -11.92 -3.82 -0.93
N ILE A 153 -11.63 -3.52 -2.21
CA ILE A 153 -10.34 -2.99 -2.64
C ILE A 153 -10.45 -1.47 -2.74
N ILE A 154 -9.61 -0.74 -2.04
CA ILE A 154 -9.52 0.71 -2.12
C ILE A 154 -8.31 1.07 -3.00
N PRO A 155 -8.53 1.55 -4.24
CA PRO A 155 -7.45 1.95 -5.12
C PRO A 155 -6.83 3.27 -4.66
N ILE A 156 -5.51 3.35 -4.74
CA ILE A 156 -4.75 4.53 -4.32
C ILE A 156 -3.72 4.89 -5.38
N TYR A 157 -3.61 6.18 -5.67
CA TYR A 157 -2.50 6.72 -6.45
C TYR A 157 -1.69 7.71 -5.63
N MET A 158 -0.39 7.46 -5.52
CA MET A 158 0.56 8.31 -4.82
C MET A 158 1.37 9.12 -5.84
N GLU A 159 1.18 10.44 -5.85
CA GLU A 159 1.93 11.38 -6.67
C GLU A 159 3.04 12.04 -5.86
N GLY A 160 4.25 12.07 -6.42
CA GLY A 160 5.38 12.80 -5.84
C GLY A 160 6.18 12.05 -4.77
N ILE A 161 5.65 10.99 -4.17
CA ILE A 161 6.30 10.25 -3.08
C ILE A 161 7.65 9.65 -3.48
N GLY A 162 7.84 9.28 -4.75
CA GLY A 162 9.11 8.79 -5.27
C GLY A 162 10.25 9.81 -5.21
N ARG A 163 9.95 11.10 -5.06
CA ARG A 163 10.93 12.18 -4.88
C ARG A 163 11.29 12.37 -3.41
N VAL A 164 10.43 11.95 -2.48
CA VAL A 164 10.67 12.07 -1.04
C VAL A 164 11.82 11.19 -0.60
N LEU A 165 11.85 9.95 -1.06
CA LEU A 165 12.95 9.01 -0.80
C LEU A 165 13.21 8.17 -2.06
N PRO A 166 13.95 8.70 -3.04
CA PRO A 166 14.27 7.99 -4.27
C PRO A 166 15.01 6.69 -4.02
N LYS A 167 14.86 5.74 -4.94
CA LYS A 167 15.61 4.48 -4.89
C LYS A 167 17.12 4.76 -4.85
N GLY A 168 17.79 4.23 -3.82
CA GLY A 168 19.24 4.42 -3.61
C GLY A 168 19.60 5.58 -2.68
N ASN A 169 18.69 6.50 -2.37
CA ASN A 169 18.94 7.58 -1.42
C ASN A 169 18.53 7.19 0.02
N LYS A 170 19.24 7.76 1.00
CA LYS A 170 18.97 7.57 2.43
C LYS A 170 18.35 8.79 3.09
N ILE A 171 18.33 9.92 2.40
CA ILE A 171 17.84 11.20 2.93
C ILE A 171 16.48 11.49 2.33
N MET A 172 15.49 11.81 3.18
CA MET A 172 14.17 12.26 2.76
C MET A 172 14.24 13.74 2.37
N LEU A 173 13.74 14.05 1.18
CA LEU A 173 13.64 15.41 0.66
C LEU A 173 12.18 15.87 0.74
N PRO A 174 11.91 17.11 1.20
CA PRO A 174 10.58 17.70 1.09
C PRO A 174 10.13 17.72 -0.37
N SER A 175 8.95 17.17 -0.62
CA SER A 175 8.36 17.16 -1.96
C SER A 175 6.84 17.17 -1.84
N LEU A 176 6.19 18.10 -2.55
CA LEU A 176 4.74 18.13 -2.60
C LEU A 176 4.22 16.77 -3.07
N THR A 177 3.61 16.05 -2.14
CA THR A 177 3.09 14.70 -2.35
C THR A 177 1.58 14.73 -2.17
N LYS A 178 0.85 14.20 -3.15
CA LYS A 178 -0.59 14.04 -3.09
C LYS A 178 -0.94 12.56 -3.16
N ILE A 179 -1.82 12.12 -2.28
CA ILE A 179 -2.30 10.75 -2.22
C ILE A 179 -3.79 10.75 -2.50
N TYR A 180 -4.15 10.21 -3.65
CA TYR A 180 -5.52 10.11 -4.12
C TYR A 180 -6.09 8.76 -3.69
N VAL A 181 -7.17 8.80 -2.91
CA VAL A 181 -7.90 7.62 -2.45
C VAL A 181 -9.15 7.49 -3.30
N GLY A 182 -9.30 6.38 -4.01
CA GLY A 182 -10.45 6.08 -4.86
C GLY A 182 -11.62 5.47 -4.09
N ASP A 183 -12.74 5.30 -4.80
CA ASP A 183 -13.92 4.65 -4.25
C ASP A 183 -13.65 3.15 -4.11
N PRO A 184 -14.19 2.51 -3.05
CA PRO A 184 -14.04 1.08 -2.85
C PRO A 184 -14.60 0.26 -4.03
N ILE A 185 -13.86 -0.74 -4.45
CA ILE A 185 -14.25 -1.70 -5.48
C ILE A 185 -14.72 -2.97 -4.76
N TYR A 186 -15.91 -3.42 -5.09
CA TYR A 186 -16.47 -4.71 -4.64
C TYR A 186 -16.46 -5.67 -5.82
N ILE A 187 -15.89 -6.84 -5.61
CA ILE A 187 -15.77 -7.89 -6.63
C ILE A 187 -17.02 -8.75 -6.58
N GLN A 188 -17.61 -9.01 -7.75
CA GLN A 188 -18.76 -9.89 -7.91
C GLN A 188 -18.31 -11.24 -8.50
N ASP A 189 -18.40 -11.41 -9.80
CA ASP A 189 -18.11 -12.67 -10.51
C ASP A 189 -16.85 -12.61 -11.38
N GLU A 190 -16.11 -11.47 -11.33
CA GLU A 190 -14.93 -11.26 -12.15
C GLU A 190 -13.84 -12.31 -11.86
N LEU A 191 -13.11 -12.70 -12.89
CA LEU A 191 -11.94 -13.58 -12.80
C LEU A 191 -10.68 -12.79 -12.42
N ALA A 192 -9.64 -13.48 -11.97
CA ALA A 192 -8.40 -12.86 -11.50
C ALA A 192 -7.79 -11.84 -12.47
N GLU A 193 -7.86 -12.09 -13.78
CA GLU A 193 -7.32 -11.16 -14.79
C GLU A 193 -8.17 -9.90 -14.90
N GLU A 194 -9.48 -10.05 -14.87
CA GLU A 194 -10.45 -8.95 -14.91
C GLU A 194 -10.33 -8.08 -13.66
N ILE A 195 -10.24 -8.72 -12.48
CA ILE A 195 -10.02 -8.02 -11.20
C ILE A 195 -8.71 -7.22 -11.25
N THR A 196 -7.63 -7.83 -11.74
CA THR A 196 -6.32 -7.16 -11.84
C THR A 196 -6.43 -5.94 -12.75
N SER A 197 -7.02 -6.10 -13.92
CA SER A 197 -7.23 -5.02 -14.91
C SER A 197 -8.14 -3.92 -14.38
N LEU A 198 -9.22 -4.29 -13.66
CA LEU A 198 -10.12 -3.33 -13.02
C LEU A 198 -9.40 -2.48 -11.98
N VAL A 199 -8.62 -3.09 -11.09
CA VAL A 199 -7.87 -2.37 -10.05
C VAL A 199 -6.82 -1.46 -10.67
N GLU A 200 -6.06 -1.94 -11.68
CA GLU A 200 -5.08 -1.14 -12.40
C GLU A 200 -5.73 0.07 -13.08
N LYS A 201 -6.85 -0.14 -13.78
CA LYS A 201 -7.63 0.93 -14.40
C LYS A 201 -8.06 1.98 -13.38
N ARG A 202 -8.58 1.58 -12.21
CA ARG A 202 -8.98 2.51 -11.15
C ARG A 202 -7.82 3.34 -10.62
N VAL A 203 -6.63 2.74 -10.47
CA VAL A 203 -5.42 3.49 -10.07
C VAL A 203 -4.97 4.44 -11.18
N LEU A 204 -5.05 4.06 -12.45
CA LEU A 204 -4.79 4.92 -13.60
C LEU A 204 -5.76 6.11 -13.66
N GLU A 205 -7.06 5.90 -13.46
CA GLU A 205 -8.05 6.98 -13.40
C GLU A 205 -7.72 8.02 -12.30
N LEU A 206 -7.19 7.56 -11.14
CA LEU A 206 -6.72 8.47 -10.08
C LEU A 206 -5.47 9.25 -10.51
N LYS A 207 -4.57 8.63 -11.26
CA LYS A 207 -3.40 9.29 -11.84
C LYS A 207 -3.81 10.38 -12.82
N ASP A 208 -4.77 10.10 -13.71
CA ASP A 208 -5.25 11.07 -14.69
C ASP A 208 -5.95 12.25 -14.01
N LYS A 209 -6.78 11.98 -12.99
CA LYS A 209 -7.36 13.02 -12.15
C LYS A 209 -6.27 13.87 -11.49
N SER A 210 -5.17 13.28 -11.04
CA SER A 210 -4.06 14.03 -10.45
C SER A 210 -3.44 15.02 -11.43
N ALA A 211 -3.33 14.64 -12.70
CA ALA A 211 -2.78 15.48 -13.74
C ALA A 211 -3.62 16.74 -14.01
N LEU A 212 -4.96 16.63 -13.88
CA LEU A 212 -5.88 17.76 -14.07
C LEU A 212 -5.76 18.84 -12.97
N PHE A 213 -5.33 18.45 -11.78
CA PHE A 213 -5.13 19.36 -10.64
C PHE A 213 -3.71 19.92 -10.52
N ARG A 214 -2.84 19.69 -11.51
CA ARG A 214 -1.54 20.37 -11.55
C ARG A 214 -1.75 21.82 -12.00
N PRO A 215 -1.25 22.81 -11.24
CA PRO A 215 -1.22 24.18 -11.75
C PRO A 215 -0.41 24.17 -13.03
N ARG A 216 -0.98 24.68 -14.13
CA ARG A 216 -0.24 24.98 -15.35
C ARG A 216 0.62 26.20 -15.04
N PHE A 217 1.85 26.00 -14.62
CA PHE A 217 2.85 27.05 -14.70
C PHE A 217 3.19 27.18 -16.18
N ASN A 218 2.63 28.21 -16.82
CA ASN A 218 3.06 28.61 -18.15
C ASN A 218 4.56 28.95 -18.05
N SER A 219 5.36 28.19 -18.80
CA SER A 219 6.75 28.46 -19.08
C SER A 219 6.92 29.77 -19.84
#